data_da4e352d3d1562ac2b83330d69faf807
#
_entry.id   da4e352d3d1562ac2b83330d69faf807
#
_cell.length_a   1.000
_cell.length_b   1.000
_cell.length_c   1.000
_cell.angle_alpha   90.00
_cell.angle_beta   90.00
_cell.angle_gamma   90.00
#
_symmetry.space_group_name_H-M   'P 1'
#
loop_
_entity.id
_entity.type
_entity.pdbx_description
1 polymer ?
#
loop_
_entity_poly.entity_id
_entity_poly.type
_entity_poly.pdbx_seq_one_letter_code
_entity_poly.pdbx_strand_id
1 'polypeptide(L)'
;VREGYDVQNTSKTGISSLAKLKRIVKLANRAVSGFTLVEITVALLILSVGLLGLAGLQLHALQYTHSSYQRTLVNIQALDMVERMWTHLVEPLVELEDWRRLNKTSLPGWNGTVTALGGQPGDYVINISWVDQRFSEPQSFSFSYRLRLPIVN
;
A
#
# COMPACT_ATOMS: atom_id res chain seq x y z
N VAL A 1 54.04 -4.13 -81.37
CA VAL A 1 53.92 -3.70 -79.97
C VAL A 1 52.86 -4.52 -79.35
N ARG A 2 53.20 -5.42 -78.43
CA ARG A 2 52.27 -6.30 -77.70
C ARG A 2 52.12 -5.76 -76.28
N GLU A 3 50.94 -5.32 -75.95
CA GLU A 3 50.55 -5.05 -74.56
C GLU A 3 50.26 -6.35 -73.81
N GLY A 4 51.11 -6.70 -72.86
CA GLY A 4 50.91 -7.77 -71.96
C GLY A 4 50.01 -7.32 -70.81
N TYR A 5 48.76 -7.78 -70.78
CA TYR A 5 47.88 -7.54 -69.65
C TYR A 5 48.28 -8.45 -68.47
N ASP A 6 48.65 -7.81 -67.42
CA ASP A 6 49.04 -8.49 -66.17
C ASP A 6 47.85 -9.10 -65.45
N VAL A 7 47.59 -10.42 -65.71
CA VAL A 7 46.53 -11.18 -65.16
C VAL A 7 46.78 -11.56 -63.68
N GLN A 8 47.92 -11.26 -63.12
CA GLN A 8 48.34 -11.67 -61.78
C GLN A 8 47.75 -10.84 -60.64
N ASN A 9 47.24 -9.63 -60.92
CA ASN A 9 46.83 -8.71 -59.84
C ASN A 9 45.39 -8.87 -59.41
N THR A 10 44.53 -9.50 -60.19
CA THR A 10 43.11 -9.74 -59.89
C THR A 10 42.84 -10.90 -58.91
N SER A 11 43.76 -11.88 -58.89
CA SER A 11 43.57 -13.08 -58.04
C SER A 11 43.86 -12.79 -56.54
N LYS A 12 44.78 -11.89 -56.22
CA LYS A 12 45.14 -11.55 -54.82
C LYS A 12 44.05 -10.73 -54.11
N THR A 13 43.35 -9.87 -54.83
CA THR A 13 42.27 -9.03 -54.26
C THR A 13 41.02 -9.83 -53.94
N GLY A 14 40.70 -10.83 -54.76
CA GLY A 14 39.55 -11.73 -54.55
C GLY A 14 39.69 -12.63 -53.30
N ILE A 15 40.92 -13.12 -53.07
CA ILE A 15 41.18 -14.03 -51.93
C ILE A 15 41.14 -13.28 -50.59
N SER A 16 41.61 -12.00 -50.55
CA SER A 16 41.58 -11.18 -49.35
C SER A 16 40.16 -10.78 -48.94
N SER A 17 39.30 -10.50 -49.92
CA SER A 17 37.90 -10.17 -49.68
C SER A 17 37.07 -11.37 -49.21
N LEU A 18 37.31 -12.56 -49.74
CA LEU A 18 36.68 -13.82 -49.28
C LEU A 18 37.11 -14.20 -47.86
N ALA A 19 38.37 -13.95 -47.51
CA ALA A 19 38.85 -14.15 -46.12
C ALA A 19 38.23 -13.17 -45.12
N LYS A 20 38.01 -11.90 -45.51
CA LYS A 20 37.27 -10.92 -44.69
C LYS A 20 35.78 -11.31 -44.53
N LEU A 21 35.13 -11.73 -45.60
CA LEU A 21 33.75 -12.18 -45.57
C LEU A 21 33.58 -13.42 -44.67
N LYS A 22 34.46 -14.42 -44.76
CA LYS A 22 34.46 -15.57 -43.83
C LYS A 22 34.65 -15.18 -42.37
N ARG A 23 35.45 -14.15 -42.11
CA ARG A 23 35.64 -13.64 -40.73
C ARG A 23 34.40 -12.92 -40.19
N ILE A 24 33.73 -12.15 -41.06
CA ILE A 24 32.47 -11.45 -40.68
C ILE A 24 31.35 -12.46 -40.44
N VAL A 25 31.21 -13.46 -41.27
CA VAL A 25 30.19 -14.55 -41.09
C VAL A 25 30.50 -15.37 -39.86
N LYS A 26 31.77 -15.60 -39.50
CA LYS A 26 32.16 -16.30 -38.29
C LYS A 26 31.93 -15.48 -37.02
N LEU A 27 31.96 -14.14 -37.11
CA LEU A 27 31.62 -13.24 -36.01
C LEU A 27 30.10 -13.07 -35.82
N ALA A 28 29.34 -13.13 -36.92
CA ALA A 28 27.86 -13.10 -36.87
C ALA A 28 27.26 -14.41 -36.32
N ASN A 29 27.97 -15.52 -36.41
CA ASN A 29 27.62 -16.81 -35.83
C ASN A 29 28.09 -16.94 -34.33
N ARG A 30 28.39 -15.83 -33.65
CA ARG A 30 28.48 -15.87 -32.19
C ARG A 30 27.12 -16.20 -31.65
N ALA A 31 27.02 -17.42 -31.21
CA ALA A 31 25.89 -18.10 -30.65
C ALA A 31 24.92 -17.14 -29.97
N VAL A 32 23.74 -16.98 -30.53
CA VAL A 32 22.55 -16.69 -29.73
C VAL A 32 22.40 -17.92 -28.85
N SER A 33 23.01 -17.90 -27.67
CA SER A 33 22.80 -18.93 -26.68
C SER A 33 21.33 -18.84 -26.30
N GLY A 34 20.52 -19.75 -26.82
CA GLY A 34 19.14 -19.88 -26.40
C GLY A 34 19.10 -20.22 -24.92
N PHE A 35 18.16 -19.64 -24.18
CA PHE A 35 17.93 -19.98 -22.77
C PHE A 35 17.70 -21.49 -22.64
N THR A 36 18.39 -22.09 -21.71
CA THR A 36 18.16 -23.50 -21.40
C THR A 36 16.81 -23.65 -20.67
N LEU A 37 16.14 -24.78 -20.84
CA LEU A 37 14.88 -25.06 -20.16
C LEU A 37 15.03 -24.97 -18.63
N VAL A 38 16.19 -25.36 -18.11
CA VAL A 38 16.53 -25.24 -16.68
C VAL A 38 16.62 -23.79 -16.24
N GLU A 39 17.23 -22.91 -17.03
CA GLU A 39 17.35 -21.48 -16.72
C GLU A 39 15.97 -20.80 -16.62
N ILE A 40 15.07 -21.14 -17.57
CA ILE A 40 13.68 -20.64 -17.56
C ILE A 40 12.95 -21.13 -16.30
N THR A 41 13.08 -22.41 -15.94
CA THR A 41 12.41 -22.96 -14.75
C THR A 41 12.94 -22.34 -13.47
N VAL A 42 14.24 -22.12 -13.35
CA VAL A 42 14.85 -21.44 -12.20
C VAL A 42 14.39 -19.98 -12.12
N ALA A 43 14.36 -19.27 -13.27
CA ALA A 43 13.87 -17.88 -13.32
C ALA A 43 12.40 -17.78 -12.90
N LEU A 44 11.54 -18.70 -13.35
CA LEU A 44 10.13 -18.76 -12.94
C LEU A 44 9.97 -19.08 -11.46
N LEU A 45 10.84 -19.91 -10.90
CA LEU A 45 10.82 -20.26 -9.49
C LEU A 45 11.18 -19.03 -8.63
N ILE A 46 12.24 -18.31 -8.97
CA ILE A 46 12.64 -17.06 -8.29
C ILE A 46 11.54 -16.01 -8.41
N LEU A 47 10.97 -15.85 -9.60
CA LEU A 47 9.86 -14.90 -9.84
C LEU A 47 8.63 -15.25 -8.98
N SER A 48 8.28 -16.54 -8.89
CA SER A 48 7.13 -17.01 -8.09
C SER A 48 7.32 -16.69 -6.60
N VAL A 49 8.50 -16.93 -6.05
CA VAL A 49 8.83 -16.58 -4.65
C VAL A 49 8.78 -15.07 -4.44
N GLY A 50 9.29 -14.28 -5.40
CA GLY A 50 9.21 -12.81 -5.35
C GLY A 50 7.77 -12.29 -5.35
N LEU A 51 6.90 -12.85 -6.18
CA LEU A 51 5.48 -12.50 -6.23
C LEU A 51 4.73 -12.88 -4.95
N LEU A 52 5.05 -14.04 -4.35
CA LEU A 52 4.49 -14.45 -3.06
C LEU A 52 4.87 -13.47 -1.94
N GLY A 53 6.13 -13.04 -1.90
CA GLY A 53 6.61 -12.03 -0.95
C GLY A 53 5.88 -10.69 -1.12
N LEU A 54 5.70 -10.24 -2.36
CA LEU A 54 4.96 -9.01 -2.67
C LEU A 54 3.48 -9.11 -2.26
N ALA A 55 2.83 -10.25 -2.53
CA ALA A 55 1.45 -10.49 -2.12
C ALA A 55 1.29 -10.43 -0.59
N GLY A 56 2.23 -10.99 0.17
CA GLY A 56 2.26 -10.89 1.62
C GLY A 56 2.35 -9.44 2.12
N LEU A 57 3.21 -8.62 1.53
CA LEU A 57 3.33 -7.20 1.86
C LEU A 57 2.04 -6.43 1.55
N GLN A 58 1.39 -6.70 0.41
CA GLN A 58 0.13 -6.08 0.05
C GLN A 58 -0.98 -6.41 1.05
N LEU A 59 -1.05 -7.67 1.53
CA LEU A 59 -2.03 -8.07 2.54
C LEU A 59 -1.83 -7.30 3.84
N HIS A 60 -0.60 -7.16 4.33
CA HIS A 60 -0.30 -6.35 5.50
C HIS A 60 -0.65 -4.87 5.30
N ALA A 61 -0.32 -4.30 4.13
CA ALA A 61 -0.67 -2.91 3.81
C ALA A 61 -2.18 -2.66 3.85
N LEU A 62 -2.99 -3.60 3.34
CA LEU A 62 -4.45 -3.52 3.41
C LEU A 62 -4.97 -3.57 4.86
N GLN A 63 -4.38 -4.41 5.72
CA GLN A 63 -4.75 -4.47 7.14
C GLN A 63 -4.49 -3.13 7.85
N TYR A 64 -3.33 -2.50 7.62
CA TYR A 64 -3.02 -1.18 8.18
C TYR A 64 -3.93 -0.07 7.67
N THR A 65 -4.23 -0.07 6.37
CA THR A 65 -5.13 0.92 5.76
C THR A 65 -6.52 0.87 6.39
N HIS A 66 -7.05 -0.32 6.60
CA HIS A 66 -8.36 -0.46 7.22
C HIS A 66 -8.36 -0.05 8.71
N SER A 67 -7.32 -0.35 9.46
CA SER A 67 -7.17 0.13 10.83
C SER A 67 -7.13 1.66 10.90
N SER A 68 -6.43 2.31 9.95
CA SER A 68 -6.42 3.77 9.83
C SER A 68 -7.80 4.33 9.50
N TYR A 69 -8.55 3.66 8.61
CA TYR A 69 -9.93 4.03 8.29
C TYR A 69 -10.84 3.98 9.53
N GLN A 70 -10.79 2.91 10.32
CA GLN A 70 -11.58 2.80 11.55
C GLN A 70 -11.27 3.93 12.53
N ARG A 71 -9.99 4.26 12.72
CA ARG A 71 -9.57 5.38 13.58
C ARG A 71 -10.05 6.74 13.07
N THR A 72 -10.00 6.96 11.75
CA THR A 72 -10.52 8.18 11.14
C THR A 72 -12.04 8.29 11.34
N LEU A 73 -12.77 7.20 11.13
CA LEU A 73 -14.22 7.16 11.35
C LEU A 73 -14.58 7.49 12.79
N VAL A 74 -13.90 6.89 13.77
CA VAL A 74 -14.12 7.15 15.19
C VAL A 74 -13.79 8.60 15.56
N ASN A 75 -12.74 9.17 14.97
CA ASN A 75 -12.41 10.58 15.19
C ASN A 75 -13.52 11.52 14.67
N ILE A 76 -14.08 11.24 13.49
CA ILE A 76 -15.22 12.00 12.95
C ILE A 76 -16.44 11.88 13.85
N GLN A 77 -16.72 10.68 14.36
CA GLN A 77 -17.84 10.45 15.29
C GLN A 77 -17.65 11.21 16.62
N ALA A 78 -16.41 11.25 17.14
CA ALA A 78 -16.11 12.04 18.33
C ALA A 78 -16.30 13.55 18.08
N LEU A 79 -15.86 14.05 16.93
CA LEU A 79 -16.08 15.46 16.55
C LEU A 79 -17.55 15.79 16.35
N ASP A 80 -18.36 14.90 15.78
CA ASP A 80 -19.82 15.08 15.70
C ASP A 80 -20.44 15.21 17.11
N MET A 81 -20.01 14.39 18.07
CA MET A 81 -20.47 14.56 19.45
C MET A 81 -20.03 15.90 20.07
N VAL A 82 -18.79 16.31 19.77
CA VAL A 82 -18.29 17.63 20.24
C VAL A 82 -19.18 18.75 19.70
N GLU A 83 -19.51 18.75 18.42
CA GLU A 83 -20.38 19.77 17.81
C GLU A 83 -21.77 19.78 18.45
N ARG A 84 -22.36 18.61 18.71
CA ARG A 84 -23.64 18.49 19.43
C ARG A 84 -23.55 19.08 20.83
N MET A 85 -22.49 18.84 21.56
CA MET A 85 -22.26 19.39 22.88
C MET A 85 -22.11 20.93 22.86
N TRP A 86 -21.47 21.47 21.80
CA TRP A 86 -21.34 22.92 21.61
C TRP A 86 -22.65 23.61 21.28
N THR A 87 -23.58 22.93 20.63
CA THR A 87 -24.93 23.47 20.34
C THR A 87 -25.84 23.46 21.55
N HIS A 88 -25.56 22.62 22.55
CA HIS A 88 -26.38 22.43 23.76
C HIS A 88 -25.58 22.68 25.04
N LEU A 89 -25.01 23.89 25.21
CA LEU A 89 -24.12 24.22 26.31
C LEU A 89 -24.76 24.10 27.71
N VAL A 90 -26.07 24.25 27.82
CA VAL A 90 -26.82 24.09 29.09
C VAL A 90 -26.96 22.62 29.47
N GLU A 91 -27.25 21.78 28.49
CA GLU A 91 -27.40 20.33 28.63
C GLU A 91 -26.55 19.57 27.60
N PRO A 92 -25.20 19.54 27.75
CA PRO A 92 -24.31 19.03 26.71
C PRO A 92 -24.51 17.55 26.34
N LEU A 93 -25.21 16.78 27.18
CA LEU A 93 -25.44 15.35 26.96
C LEU A 93 -26.85 15.02 26.45
N VAL A 94 -27.66 16.03 26.14
CA VAL A 94 -29.05 15.83 25.67
C VAL A 94 -29.12 14.94 24.42
N GLU A 95 -28.16 15.06 23.51
CA GLU A 95 -28.09 14.29 22.25
C GLU A 95 -27.29 13.00 22.33
N LEU A 96 -26.77 12.63 23.52
CA LEU A 96 -25.89 11.47 23.69
C LEU A 96 -26.53 10.15 23.21
N GLU A 97 -27.80 9.95 23.52
CA GLU A 97 -28.49 8.69 23.14
C GLU A 97 -28.77 8.62 21.63
N ASP A 98 -29.10 9.75 21.00
CA ASP A 98 -29.28 9.81 19.55
C ASP A 98 -27.95 9.61 18.83
N TRP A 99 -26.87 10.20 19.32
CA TRP A 99 -25.53 9.98 18.80
C TRP A 99 -25.11 8.49 18.92
N ARG A 100 -25.37 7.86 20.05
CA ARG A 100 -25.13 6.42 20.23
C ARG A 100 -25.94 5.56 19.27
N ARG A 101 -27.21 5.87 19.09
CA ARG A 101 -28.11 5.15 18.19
C ARG A 101 -27.63 5.20 16.74
N LEU A 102 -27.15 6.35 16.28
CA LEU A 102 -26.65 6.56 14.92
C LEU A 102 -25.35 5.79 14.67
N ASN A 103 -24.48 5.68 15.67
CA ASN A 103 -23.13 5.17 15.49
C ASN A 103 -22.93 3.70 15.89
N LYS A 104 -23.84 3.09 16.68
CA LYS A 104 -23.68 1.74 17.24
C LYS A 104 -23.45 0.63 16.23
N THR A 105 -23.86 0.81 14.98
CA THR A 105 -23.71 -0.18 13.90
C THR A 105 -22.53 0.14 12.98
N SER A 106 -21.78 1.20 13.23
CA SER A 106 -20.69 1.65 12.36
C SER A 106 -19.46 0.74 12.40
N LEU A 107 -19.18 0.16 13.57
CA LEU A 107 -18.06 -0.75 13.82
C LEU A 107 -18.50 -1.90 14.73
N PRO A 108 -17.90 -3.11 14.60
CA PRO A 108 -18.17 -4.22 15.48
C PRO A 108 -17.86 -3.87 16.94
N GLY A 109 -18.81 -4.16 17.86
CA GLY A 109 -18.63 -3.88 19.28
C GLY A 109 -18.48 -2.40 19.63
N TRP A 110 -18.92 -1.49 18.75
CA TRP A 110 -18.87 -0.06 19.00
C TRP A 110 -19.60 0.33 20.27
N ASN A 111 -18.94 1.11 21.10
CA ASN A 111 -19.50 1.68 22.32
C ASN A 111 -18.93 3.08 22.56
N GLY A 112 -19.81 4.09 22.53
CA GLY A 112 -19.49 5.49 22.78
C GLY A 112 -19.98 5.93 24.16
N THR A 113 -19.10 6.59 24.92
CA THR A 113 -19.41 7.17 26.22
C THR A 113 -18.91 8.60 26.30
N VAL A 114 -19.66 9.44 27.04
CA VAL A 114 -19.22 10.78 27.40
C VAL A 114 -19.25 10.89 28.90
N THR A 115 -18.14 11.30 29.51
CA THR A 115 -17.99 11.39 30.97
C THR A 115 -17.51 12.79 31.33
N ALA A 116 -18.22 13.44 32.27
CA ALA A 116 -17.75 14.68 32.86
C ALA A 116 -16.56 14.38 33.80
N LEU A 117 -15.50 15.16 33.67
CA LEU A 117 -14.34 15.06 34.55
C LEU A 117 -14.57 15.91 35.82
N GLY A 118 -14.42 15.26 36.98
CA GLY A 118 -14.69 15.91 38.29
C GLY A 118 -13.73 17.02 38.72
N GLY A 119 -12.76 17.40 37.88
CA GLY A 119 -11.73 18.37 38.24
C GLY A 119 -12.11 19.83 37.99
N GLN A 120 -12.83 20.10 36.91
CA GLN A 120 -13.26 21.45 36.50
C GLN A 120 -14.63 21.35 35.81
N PRO A 121 -15.56 22.28 36.10
CA PRO A 121 -16.81 22.38 35.35
C PRO A 121 -16.56 22.57 33.85
N GLY A 122 -17.32 21.87 33.01
CA GLY A 122 -17.20 21.94 31.57
C GLY A 122 -16.16 20.98 30.94
N ASP A 123 -15.37 20.25 31.74
CA ASP A 123 -14.42 19.26 31.22
C ASP A 123 -15.12 17.90 30.98
N TYR A 124 -15.01 17.43 29.74
CA TYR A 124 -15.59 16.15 29.31
C TYR A 124 -14.56 15.29 28.58
N VAL A 125 -14.78 13.97 28.67
CA VAL A 125 -14.05 12.99 27.84
C VAL A 125 -15.07 12.19 27.05
N ILE A 126 -14.93 12.18 25.74
CA ILE A 126 -15.62 11.28 24.83
C ILE A 126 -14.71 10.06 24.66
N ASN A 127 -15.22 8.88 24.94
CA ASN A 127 -14.50 7.62 24.76
C ASN A 127 -15.31 6.72 23.83
N ILE A 128 -14.67 6.24 22.77
CA ILE A 128 -15.24 5.31 21.81
C ILE A 128 -14.39 4.06 21.79
N SER A 129 -14.98 2.91 22.01
CA SER A 129 -14.34 1.60 21.89
C SER A 129 -14.98 0.76 20.80
N TRP A 130 -14.19 -0.07 20.16
CA TRP A 130 -14.66 -1.02 19.12
C TRP A 130 -13.77 -2.26 19.08
N VAL A 131 -14.22 -3.29 18.37
CA VAL A 131 -13.50 -4.55 18.22
C VAL A 131 -13.09 -4.75 16.78
N ASP A 132 -11.82 -5.03 16.56
CA ASP A 132 -11.33 -5.46 15.24
C ASP A 132 -11.30 -7.00 15.18
N GLN A 133 -12.19 -7.57 14.36
CA GLN A 133 -12.39 -9.01 14.22
C GLN A 133 -11.50 -9.66 13.14
N ARG A 134 -10.61 -8.91 12.48
CA ARG A 134 -9.79 -9.40 11.37
C ARG A 134 -8.51 -10.09 11.82
N PHE A 135 -8.16 -9.96 13.07
CA PHE A 135 -7.07 -10.70 13.68
C PHE A 135 -7.57 -12.08 14.15
N SER A 136 -6.66 -13.03 14.23
CA SER A 136 -6.97 -14.38 14.72
C SER A 136 -7.65 -14.37 16.09
N GLU A 137 -7.32 -13.36 16.89
CA GLU A 137 -8.02 -13.02 18.12
C GLU A 137 -8.60 -11.60 18.01
N PRO A 138 -9.89 -11.40 18.34
CA PRO A 138 -10.52 -10.09 18.33
C PRO A 138 -9.77 -9.10 19.23
N GLN A 139 -9.34 -7.98 18.68
CA GLN A 139 -8.66 -6.95 19.45
C GLN A 139 -9.58 -5.77 19.74
N SER A 140 -9.61 -5.34 21.00
CA SER A 140 -10.35 -4.15 21.41
C SER A 140 -9.48 -2.90 21.26
N PHE A 141 -10.02 -1.89 20.61
CA PHE A 141 -9.41 -0.58 20.47
C PHE A 141 -10.24 0.47 21.17
N SER A 142 -9.60 1.54 21.59
CA SER A 142 -10.27 2.69 22.17
C SER A 142 -9.67 3.99 21.64
N PHE A 143 -10.52 5.00 21.53
CA PHE A 143 -10.17 6.36 21.19
C PHE A 143 -10.76 7.29 22.25
N SER A 144 -9.98 8.23 22.77
CA SER A 144 -10.42 9.20 23.78
C SER A 144 -10.16 10.62 23.27
N TYR A 145 -11.17 11.46 23.35
CA TYR A 145 -11.10 12.86 23.01
C TYR A 145 -11.51 13.71 24.22
N ARG A 146 -10.66 14.61 24.67
CA ARG A 146 -10.95 15.51 25.79
C ARG A 146 -11.32 16.88 25.26
N LEU A 147 -12.40 17.45 25.78
CA LEU A 147 -12.84 18.79 25.47
C LEU A 147 -13.20 19.56 26.71
N ARG A 148 -13.17 20.88 26.61
CA ARG A 148 -13.66 21.80 27.60
C ARG A 148 -14.70 22.73 26.99
N LEU A 149 -15.90 22.72 27.54
CA LEU A 149 -16.97 23.62 27.18
C LEU A 149 -16.92 24.87 28.06
N PRO A 150 -17.36 26.04 27.58
CA PRO A 150 -17.53 27.21 28.38
C PRO A 150 -18.65 26.99 29.42
N ILE A 151 -18.48 27.56 30.59
CA ILE A 151 -19.52 27.54 31.62
C ILE A 151 -20.54 28.62 31.27
N VAL A 152 -21.78 28.22 31.06
CA VAL A 152 -22.91 29.11 30.85
C VAL A 152 -23.57 29.30 32.21
N ASN A 153 -23.52 30.53 32.73
CA ASN A 153 -24.19 30.91 34.01
C ASN A 153 -25.62 31.36 33.74
#